data_ba96b0f1693dc5c0b3475f8a7ae9a292
#
_entry.id   ba96b0f1693dc5c0b3475f8a7ae9a292
#
_cell.length_a   1.000
_cell.length_b   1.000
_cell.length_c   1.000
_cell.angle_alpha   90.00
_cell.angle_beta   90.00
_cell.angle_gamma   90.00
#
_symmetry.space_group_name_H-M   'P 1'
#
loop_
_entity.id
_entity.type
_entity.pdbx_description
1 polymer ?
#
loop_
_entity_poly.entity_id
_entity_poly.type
_entity_poly.pdbx_seq_one_letter_code
_entity_poly.pdbx_strand_id
1 'polypeptide(L)'
;MVSAAASVNVYAENLDFRYFRGPAYETVLKTYLRDKYQGIAITVLVTVGPAAFAFGMQVRSELWADVPLVAAAADPKALADAASGEQNVTGRSLQLSLEKSIEIARTLVPDLKQVALVGDPFKQQPFRHHFVEELPQAAKGLSVLDLTGRPLEEVKKSVAALPEHAAVIYTAMTNDGAGMRLLSYEACRIVASATTRPIVVDIENRIGHGGTGGPIVQNATIGEEVAAIVLRILNGESASQIPPAATDAVRPTFDWRQLRRLGISESLLPAGSAILFREPTSWQQYRWRILLAGGALGLQTLLIFGLFYEDRRR
;
A
#
# COMPACT_ATOMS: atom_id res chain seq x y z
N MET A 1 -7.63 -37.31 11.68
CA MET A 1 -8.92 -36.62 11.93
C MET A 1 -8.85 -35.28 11.26
N VAL A 2 -9.54 -35.11 10.14
CA VAL A 2 -9.65 -33.80 9.45
C VAL A 2 -10.60 -32.98 10.32
N SER A 3 -10.07 -31.96 11.01
CA SER A 3 -10.86 -30.95 11.71
C SER A 3 -11.78 -30.32 10.67
N ALA A 4 -13.10 -30.47 10.84
CA ALA A 4 -14.08 -29.72 10.07
C ALA A 4 -13.74 -28.24 10.26
N ALA A 5 -13.39 -27.56 9.18
CA ALA A 5 -13.18 -26.12 9.21
C ALA A 5 -14.48 -25.48 9.72
N ALA A 6 -14.47 -24.95 10.94
CA ALA A 6 -15.62 -24.24 11.47
C ALA A 6 -15.91 -23.09 10.49
N SER A 7 -17.15 -23.01 10.01
CA SER A 7 -17.58 -21.89 9.17
C SER A 7 -17.52 -20.62 9.98
N VAL A 8 -16.68 -19.68 9.59
CA VAL A 8 -16.55 -18.37 10.25
C VAL A 8 -17.45 -17.39 9.52
N ASN A 9 -18.37 -16.75 10.23
CA ASN A 9 -19.14 -15.64 9.70
C ASN A 9 -18.35 -14.33 9.93
N VAL A 10 -18.09 -13.61 8.85
CA VAL A 10 -17.40 -12.33 8.90
C VAL A 10 -18.39 -11.20 8.63
N TYR A 11 -18.49 -10.27 9.57
CA TYR A 11 -19.26 -9.05 9.43
C TYR A 11 -18.28 -7.88 9.25
N ALA A 12 -18.49 -7.05 8.24
CA ALA A 12 -17.61 -5.90 7.95
C ALA A 12 -18.39 -4.60 8.09
N GLU A 13 -17.83 -3.65 8.83
CA GLU A 13 -18.36 -2.32 9.03
C GLU A 13 -17.40 -1.26 8.54
N ASN A 14 -17.91 -0.35 7.71
CA ASN A 14 -17.15 0.84 7.33
C ASN A 14 -17.50 1.98 8.28
N LEU A 15 -16.50 2.46 9.01
CA LEU A 15 -16.72 3.50 10.03
C LEU A 15 -16.69 4.91 9.45
N ASP A 16 -16.34 5.10 8.20
CA ASP A 16 -16.34 6.38 7.46
C ASP A 16 -15.64 7.57 8.17
N PHE A 17 -14.72 7.30 9.10
CA PHE A 17 -13.97 8.32 9.84
C PHE A 17 -13.16 9.28 8.97
N ARG A 18 -13.03 8.97 7.69
CA ARG A 18 -12.45 9.89 6.72
C ARG A 18 -13.38 11.10 6.48
N TYR A 19 -14.70 10.90 6.54
CA TYR A 19 -15.69 11.89 6.17
C TYR A 19 -16.43 12.47 7.38
N PHE A 20 -16.64 11.66 8.41
CA PHE A 20 -17.39 12.00 9.60
C PHE A 20 -16.54 11.79 10.85
N ARG A 21 -16.55 12.76 11.74
CA ARG A 21 -15.71 12.73 12.94
C ARG A 21 -16.43 13.40 14.12
N GLY A 22 -15.93 13.07 15.31
CA GLY A 22 -16.32 13.71 16.54
C GLY A 22 -17.33 12.90 17.37
N PRO A 23 -17.52 13.29 18.65
CA PRO A 23 -18.23 12.49 19.64
C PRO A 23 -19.69 12.16 19.26
N ALA A 24 -20.38 13.09 18.58
CA ALA A 24 -21.76 12.86 18.14
C ALA A 24 -21.84 11.72 17.12
N TYR A 25 -20.91 11.68 16.15
CA TYR A 25 -20.86 10.61 15.15
C TYR A 25 -20.49 9.28 15.78
N GLU A 26 -19.51 9.26 16.67
CA GLU A 26 -19.11 8.04 17.39
C GLU A 26 -20.27 7.47 18.24
N THR A 27 -21.08 8.33 18.86
CA THR A 27 -22.29 7.91 19.59
C THR A 27 -23.30 7.23 18.67
N VAL A 28 -23.53 7.78 17.48
CA VAL A 28 -24.41 7.17 16.46
C VAL A 28 -23.90 5.80 16.04
N LEU A 29 -22.60 5.70 15.77
CA LEU A 29 -21.98 4.41 15.40
C LEU A 29 -22.09 3.38 16.52
N LYS A 30 -21.85 3.75 17.77
CA LYS A 30 -22.00 2.85 18.92
C LYS A 30 -23.43 2.32 19.06
N THR A 31 -24.40 3.20 18.92
CA THR A 31 -25.83 2.82 18.96
C THR A 31 -26.17 1.87 17.82
N TYR A 32 -25.74 2.20 16.60
CA TYR A 32 -25.94 1.34 15.44
C TYR A 32 -25.34 -0.07 15.64
N LEU A 33 -24.08 -0.15 16.13
CA LEU A 33 -23.43 -1.43 16.37
C LEU A 33 -24.14 -2.24 17.46
N ARG A 34 -24.59 -1.59 18.56
CA ARG A 34 -25.35 -2.23 19.62
C ARG A 34 -26.62 -2.86 19.07
N ASP A 35 -27.41 -2.08 18.32
CA ASP A 35 -28.72 -2.51 17.83
C ASP A 35 -28.58 -3.60 16.75
N LYS A 36 -27.63 -3.43 15.84
CA LYS A 36 -27.38 -4.39 14.75
C LYS A 36 -26.91 -5.75 15.25
N TYR A 37 -26.05 -5.76 16.25
CA TYR A 37 -25.45 -7.00 16.76
C TYR A 37 -26.12 -7.52 18.04
N GLN A 38 -27.29 -6.99 18.38
CA GLN A 38 -28.07 -7.50 19.50
C GLN A 38 -28.41 -8.99 19.30
N GLY A 39 -28.02 -9.83 20.26
CA GLY A 39 -28.24 -11.27 20.20
C GLY A 39 -27.29 -12.06 19.28
N ILE A 40 -26.32 -11.38 18.67
CA ILE A 40 -25.26 -12.06 17.89
C ILE A 40 -24.01 -12.21 18.77
N ALA A 41 -23.56 -13.44 18.93
CA ALA A 41 -22.33 -13.74 19.65
C ALA A 41 -21.11 -13.35 18.78
N ILE A 42 -20.43 -12.27 19.18
CA ILE A 42 -19.16 -11.84 18.57
C ILE A 42 -18.01 -12.58 19.26
N THR A 43 -17.20 -13.31 18.51
CA THR A 43 -16.10 -14.11 19.05
C THR A 43 -14.76 -13.36 19.00
N VAL A 44 -14.52 -12.54 17.97
CA VAL A 44 -13.30 -11.75 17.79
C VAL A 44 -13.68 -10.43 17.13
N LEU A 45 -13.15 -9.33 17.64
CA LEU A 45 -13.25 -8.01 17.01
C LEU A 45 -11.95 -7.71 16.27
N VAL A 46 -12.05 -7.39 14.98
CA VAL A 46 -10.90 -6.98 14.16
C VAL A 46 -11.06 -5.52 13.80
N THR A 47 -10.02 -4.71 14.01
CA THR A 47 -9.99 -3.29 13.64
C THR A 47 -8.92 -3.05 12.59
N VAL A 48 -9.21 -2.22 11.57
CA VAL A 48 -8.28 -1.92 10.50
C VAL A 48 -7.91 -0.43 10.51
N GLY A 49 -6.67 -0.13 10.83
CA GLY A 49 -6.12 1.21 10.90
C GLY A 49 -6.29 1.91 12.27
N PRO A 50 -5.54 3.01 12.50
CA PRO A 50 -5.44 3.64 13.83
C PRO A 50 -6.77 4.20 14.36
N ALA A 51 -7.59 4.84 13.51
CA ALA A 51 -8.87 5.41 13.93
C ALA A 51 -9.89 4.32 14.31
N ALA A 52 -9.92 3.23 13.53
CA ALA A 52 -10.77 2.07 13.83
C ALA A 52 -10.31 1.37 15.12
N PHE A 53 -8.99 1.29 15.35
CA PHE A 53 -8.44 0.73 16.57
C PHE A 53 -8.87 1.53 17.80
N ALA A 54 -8.68 2.85 17.79
CA ALA A 54 -9.07 3.71 18.90
C ALA A 54 -10.58 3.62 19.21
N PHE A 55 -11.43 3.64 18.18
CA PHE A 55 -12.87 3.49 18.34
C PHE A 55 -13.24 2.06 18.79
N GLY A 56 -12.60 1.04 18.23
CA GLY A 56 -12.81 -0.36 18.58
C GLY A 56 -12.52 -0.66 20.06
N MET A 57 -11.48 -0.05 20.62
CA MET A 57 -11.18 -0.14 22.06
C MET A 57 -12.33 0.41 22.91
N GLN A 58 -12.92 1.56 22.54
CA GLN A 58 -14.06 2.14 23.24
C GLN A 58 -15.33 1.26 23.11
N VAL A 59 -15.65 0.84 21.88
CA VAL A 59 -16.82 -0.01 21.60
C VAL A 59 -16.70 -1.34 22.32
N ARG A 60 -15.50 -1.94 22.31
CA ARG A 60 -15.24 -3.21 22.99
C ARG A 60 -15.53 -3.08 24.49
N SER A 61 -15.03 -2.06 25.17
CA SER A 61 -15.26 -1.88 26.61
C SER A 61 -16.72 -1.71 26.98
N GLU A 62 -17.54 -1.13 26.09
CA GLU A 62 -18.96 -0.85 26.32
C GLU A 62 -19.89 -2.01 25.91
N LEU A 63 -19.60 -2.70 24.79
CA LEU A 63 -20.51 -3.69 24.20
C LEU A 63 -20.00 -5.13 24.29
N TRP A 64 -18.67 -5.33 24.30
CA TRP A 64 -18.04 -6.66 24.15
C TRP A 64 -16.76 -6.78 25.00
N ALA A 65 -16.84 -6.46 26.29
CA ALA A 65 -15.68 -6.34 27.18
C ALA A 65 -14.75 -7.57 27.18
N ASP A 66 -15.30 -8.78 27.10
CA ASP A 66 -14.55 -10.02 27.10
C ASP A 66 -14.07 -10.50 25.71
N VAL A 67 -14.54 -9.83 24.64
CA VAL A 67 -14.21 -10.22 23.28
C VAL A 67 -12.76 -9.83 22.95
N PRO A 68 -11.93 -10.75 22.44
CA PRO A 68 -10.60 -10.44 21.97
C PRO A 68 -10.61 -9.40 20.85
N LEU A 69 -9.70 -8.43 20.90
CA LEU A 69 -9.49 -7.44 19.86
C LEU A 69 -8.17 -7.70 19.15
N VAL A 70 -8.23 -7.84 17.82
CA VAL A 70 -7.07 -7.98 16.94
C VAL A 70 -6.94 -6.74 16.07
N ALA A 71 -5.84 -6.02 16.22
CA ALA A 71 -5.56 -4.83 15.43
C ALA A 71 -4.85 -5.20 14.10
N ALA A 72 -5.31 -4.64 13.00
CA ALA A 72 -4.64 -4.63 11.70
C ALA A 72 -4.13 -3.21 11.43
N ALA A 73 -2.82 -3.06 11.24
CA ALA A 73 -2.18 -1.78 10.95
C ALA A 73 -2.51 -0.67 11.97
N ALA A 74 -2.46 -0.98 13.26
CA ALA A 74 -2.58 0.02 14.33
C ALA A 74 -1.30 0.86 14.47
N ASP A 75 -1.42 2.00 15.14
CA ASP A 75 -0.25 2.75 15.59
C ASP A 75 0.58 1.91 16.57
N PRO A 76 1.92 1.82 16.43
CA PRO A 76 2.76 0.96 17.25
C PRO A 76 2.65 1.26 18.75
N LYS A 77 2.67 2.54 19.12
CA LYS A 77 2.59 2.95 20.52
C LYS A 77 1.22 2.65 21.10
N ALA A 78 0.16 3.01 20.38
CA ALA A 78 -1.21 2.77 20.83
C ALA A 78 -1.50 1.27 21.02
N LEU A 79 -1.01 0.41 20.12
CA LEU A 79 -1.17 -1.03 20.24
C LEU A 79 -0.36 -1.61 21.41
N ALA A 80 0.88 -1.16 21.62
CA ALA A 80 1.71 -1.61 22.71
C ALA A 80 1.12 -1.19 24.07
N ASP A 81 0.66 0.07 24.18
CA ASP A 81 0.02 0.59 25.40
C ASP A 81 -1.27 -0.19 25.73
N ALA A 82 -2.12 -0.46 24.74
CA ALA A 82 -3.34 -1.23 24.91
C ALA A 82 -3.05 -2.70 25.33
N ALA A 83 -2.11 -3.37 24.68
CA ALA A 83 -1.78 -4.75 24.97
C ALA A 83 -1.10 -4.93 26.34
N SER A 84 -0.44 -3.90 26.88
CA SER A 84 0.16 -3.92 28.22
C SER A 84 -0.84 -3.60 29.33
N GLY A 85 -1.87 -2.82 29.05
CA GLY A 85 -2.91 -2.38 29.99
C GLY A 85 -4.16 -3.25 30.03
N GLU A 86 -4.48 -3.92 28.93
CA GLU A 86 -5.69 -4.72 28.80
C GLU A 86 -5.40 -6.14 28.34
N GLN A 87 -6.03 -7.10 28.99
CA GLN A 87 -6.02 -8.49 28.51
C GLN A 87 -6.84 -8.61 27.22
N ASN A 88 -6.46 -9.57 26.36
CA ASN A 88 -7.17 -9.87 25.12
C ASN A 88 -7.07 -8.82 24.01
N VAL A 89 -5.99 -8.02 23.98
CA VAL A 89 -5.65 -7.14 22.84
C VAL A 89 -4.33 -7.58 22.22
N THR A 90 -4.33 -7.77 20.90
CA THR A 90 -3.15 -8.13 20.12
C THR A 90 -3.25 -7.60 18.69
N GLY A 91 -2.31 -7.90 17.81
CA GLY A 91 -2.39 -7.56 16.40
C GLY A 91 -1.07 -7.21 15.75
N ARG A 92 -1.19 -6.50 14.63
CA ARG A 92 -0.08 -5.98 13.84
C ARG A 92 -0.11 -4.46 13.80
N SER A 93 1.01 -3.85 14.15
CA SER A 93 1.21 -2.41 14.00
C SER A 93 1.82 -2.09 12.63
N LEU A 94 1.54 -0.89 12.13
CA LEU A 94 2.14 -0.36 10.91
C LEU A 94 2.72 1.02 11.20
N GLN A 95 4.01 1.18 10.94
CA GLN A 95 4.67 2.47 10.92
C GLN A 95 5.26 2.72 9.53
N LEU A 96 4.72 3.71 8.83
CA LEU A 96 5.32 4.21 7.60
C LEU A 96 6.57 5.00 7.97
N SER A 97 7.54 5.11 7.07
CA SER A 97 8.79 5.85 7.30
C SER A 97 9.05 6.83 6.16
N LEU A 98 9.21 8.09 6.53
CA LEU A 98 9.64 9.13 5.59
C LEU A 98 11.09 8.90 5.16
N GLU A 99 11.94 8.43 6.06
CA GLU A 99 13.33 8.09 5.77
C GLU A 99 13.42 7.05 4.66
N LYS A 100 12.69 5.92 4.77
CA LYS A 100 12.63 4.90 3.71
C LYS A 100 12.10 5.45 2.39
N SER A 101 11.14 6.36 2.43
CA SER A 101 10.63 7.02 1.22
C SER A 101 11.70 7.89 0.55
N ILE A 102 12.49 8.61 1.33
CA ILE A 102 13.61 9.43 0.83
C ILE A 102 14.76 8.54 0.34
N GLU A 103 15.06 7.42 0.99
CA GLU A 103 16.04 6.43 0.50
C GLU A 103 15.67 5.90 -0.88
N ILE A 104 14.39 5.56 -1.09
CA ILE A 104 13.90 5.18 -2.42
C ILE A 104 14.04 6.35 -3.41
N ALA A 105 13.72 7.57 -3.00
CA ALA A 105 13.91 8.74 -3.87
C ALA A 105 15.38 8.90 -4.30
N ARG A 106 16.35 8.70 -3.39
CA ARG A 106 17.80 8.70 -3.69
C ARG A 106 18.19 7.57 -4.65
N THR A 107 17.54 6.42 -4.55
CA THR A 107 17.75 5.30 -5.46
C THR A 107 17.25 5.62 -6.88
N LEU A 108 16.08 6.25 -6.98
CA LEU A 108 15.48 6.63 -8.27
C LEU A 108 16.14 7.83 -8.93
N VAL A 109 16.72 8.74 -8.13
CA VAL A 109 17.39 9.96 -8.59
C VAL A 109 18.80 9.98 -8.00
N PRO A 110 19.80 9.45 -8.70
CA PRO A 110 21.19 9.66 -8.34
C PRO A 110 21.47 11.18 -8.20
N ASP A 111 22.23 11.58 -7.21
CA ASP A 111 22.49 12.99 -6.89
C ASP A 111 21.24 13.81 -6.52
N LEU A 112 20.26 13.20 -5.85
CA LEU A 112 19.06 13.85 -5.33
C LEU A 112 19.45 15.07 -4.49
N LYS A 113 18.91 16.24 -4.82
CA LYS A 113 19.15 17.52 -4.14
C LYS A 113 17.91 18.11 -3.52
N GLN A 114 16.73 17.76 -4.04
CA GLN A 114 15.47 18.32 -3.58
C GLN A 114 14.38 17.25 -3.50
N VAL A 115 13.54 17.37 -2.48
CA VAL A 115 12.29 16.60 -2.39
C VAL A 115 11.11 17.56 -2.27
N ALA A 116 10.04 17.29 -3.01
CA ALA A 116 8.76 17.97 -2.87
C ALA A 116 7.79 17.05 -2.10
N LEU A 117 7.28 17.54 -0.98
CA LEU A 117 6.30 16.84 -0.16
C LEU A 117 4.89 17.21 -0.63
N VAL A 118 4.09 16.22 -1.04
CA VAL A 118 2.74 16.44 -1.58
C VAL A 118 1.74 15.59 -0.83
N GLY A 119 0.67 16.20 -0.36
CA GLY A 119 -0.42 15.52 0.36
C GLY A 119 -1.16 16.44 1.31
N ASP A 120 -2.01 15.86 2.13
CA ASP A 120 -2.60 16.54 3.28
C ASP A 120 -1.50 16.88 4.32
N PRO A 121 -1.68 17.87 5.20
CA PRO A 121 -0.72 18.15 6.28
C PRO A 121 -0.47 16.89 7.13
N PHE A 122 0.79 16.57 7.42
CA PHE A 122 1.15 15.32 8.12
C PHE A 122 0.42 15.13 9.44
N LYS A 123 0.23 16.19 10.21
CA LYS A 123 -0.51 16.14 11.49
C LYS A 123 -1.97 15.64 11.34
N GLN A 124 -2.54 15.73 10.14
CA GLN A 124 -3.89 15.27 9.84
C GLN A 124 -3.93 13.84 9.28
N GLN A 125 -2.77 13.24 9.01
CA GLN A 125 -2.63 11.90 8.45
C GLN A 125 -2.35 10.87 9.56
N PRO A 126 -3.29 9.95 9.89
CA PRO A 126 -3.13 9.02 11.03
C PRO A 126 -1.86 8.16 10.97
N PHE A 127 -1.40 7.76 9.79
CA PHE A 127 -0.21 6.93 9.62
C PHE A 127 1.09 7.72 9.45
N ARG A 128 1.03 9.07 9.37
CA ARG A 128 2.20 9.92 9.01
C ARG A 128 2.37 11.15 9.88
N HIS A 129 1.61 11.24 10.98
CA HIS A 129 1.73 12.40 11.89
C HIS A 129 3.17 12.57 12.42
N HIS A 130 3.90 11.47 12.63
CA HIS A 130 5.28 11.44 13.07
C HIS A 130 6.29 11.90 11.98
N PHE A 131 5.89 12.00 10.71
CA PHE A 131 6.77 12.54 9.66
C PHE A 131 7.22 13.97 9.92
N VAL A 132 6.45 14.73 10.72
CA VAL A 132 6.88 16.08 11.15
C VAL A 132 8.18 16.00 11.96
N GLU A 133 8.33 14.99 12.80
CA GLU A 133 9.49 14.77 13.65
C GLU A 133 10.64 14.08 12.88
N GLU A 134 10.32 13.19 11.95
CA GLU A 134 11.31 12.51 11.11
C GLU A 134 11.94 13.45 10.06
N LEU A 135 11.19 14.41 9.54
CA LEU A 135 11.58 15.24 8.38
C LEU A 135 12.96 15.88 8.49
N PRO A 136 13.35 16.52 9.61
CA PRO A 136 14.66 17.17 9.72
C PRO A 136 15.83 16.21 9.54
N GLN A 137 15.72 14.98 10.04
CA GLN A 137 16.75 13.96 9.92
C GLN A 137 16.69 13.25 8.58
N ALA A 138 15.51 12.84 8.13
CA ALA A 138 15.30 12.11 6.89
C ALA A 138 15.73 12.93 5.66
N ALA A 139 15.44 14.24 5.66
CA ALA A 139 15.78 15.16 4.57
C ALA A 139 17.15 15.83 4.74
N LYS A 140 18.01 15.36 5.64
CA LYS A 140 19.33 15.95 5.86
C LYS A 140 20.12 16.03 4.56
N GLY A 141 20.62 17.22 4.24
CA GLY A 141 21.37 17.53 3.02
C GLY A 141 20.51 17.70 1.76
N LEU A 142 19.18 17.72 1.90
CA LEU A 142 18.24 17.99 0.80
C LEU A 142 17.52 19.33 1.01
N SER A 143 17.20 19.99 -0.09
CA SER A 143 16.20 21.07 -0.09
C SER A 143 14.80 20.44 -0.03
N VAL A 144 13.93 20.96 0.84
CA VAL A 144 12.56 20.51 1.00
C VAL A 144 11.60 21.56 0.47
N LEU A 145 10.79 21.21 -0.51
CA LEU A 145 9.66 21.99 -0.98
C LEU A 145 8.37 21.41 -0.37
N ASP A 146 7.86 22.05 0.68
CA ASP A 146 6.63 21.60 1.34
C ASP A 146 5.39 22.15 0.61
N LEU A 147 4.68 21.25 -0.06
CA LEU A 147 3.43 21.50 -0.75
C LEU A 147 2.23 20.85 -0.05
N THR A 148 2.41 20.36 1.19
CA THR A 148 1.32 19.73 1.93
C THR A 148 0.23 20.75 2.26
N GLY A 149 -1.03 20.36 2.03
CA GLY A 149 -2.19 21.23 2.27
C GLY A 149 -2.32 22.41 1.30
N ARG A 150 -1.58 22.42 0.19
CA ARG A 150 -1.72 23.46 -0.85
C ARG A 150 -2.83 23.11 -1.85
N PRO A 151 -3.45 24.11 -2.50
CA PRO A 151 -4.36 23.89 -3.59
C PRO A 151 -3.74 23.04 -4.71
N LEU A 152 -4.52 22.11 -5.29
CA LEU A 152 -4.02 21.19 -6.30
C LEU A 152 -3.39 21.90 -7.50
N GLU A 153 -3.94 23.04 -7.93
CA GLU A 153 -3.40 23.84 -9.04
C GLU A 153 -2.02 24.45 -8.70
N GLU A 154 -1.79 24.84 -7.44
CA GLU A 154 -0.48 25.29 -6.99
C GLU A 154 0.52 24.13 -6.97
N VAL A 155 0.09 22.97 -6.46
CA VAL A 155 0.89 21.74 -6.47
C VAL A 155 1.32 21.38 -7.88
N LYS A 156 0.39 21.35 -8.85
CA LYS A 156 0.69 21.06 -10.27
C LYS A 156 1.76 21.99 -10.83
N LYS A 157 1.62 23.29 -10.61
CA LYS A 157 2.60 24.29 -11.09
C LYS A 157 3.97 24.07 -10.46
N SER A 158 3.99 23.81 -9.15
CA SER A 158 5.24 23.63 -8.41
C SER A 158 5.97 22.35 -8.81
N VAL A 159 5.25 21.21 -8.97
CA VAL A 159 5.88 19.95 -9.37
C VAL A 159 6.32 19.95 -10.83
N ALA A 160 5.67 20.74 -11.70
CA ALA A 160 6.09 20.92 -13.09
C ALA A 160 7.42 21.69 -13.19
N ALA A 161 7.70 22.60 -12.25
CA ALA A 161 8.90 23.42 -12.19
C ALA A 161 10.07 22.76 -11.44
N LEU A 162 9.93 21.51 -10.96
CA LEU A 162 10.99 20.82 -10.21
C LEU A 162 12.24 20.59 -11.06
N PRO A 163 13.44 20.85 -10.51
CA PRO A 163 14.70 20.63 -11.20
C PRO A 163 14.96 19.13 -11.46
N GLU A 164 15.99 18.84 -12.27
CA GLU A 164 16.31 17.47 -12.68
C GLU A 164 16.64 16.54 -11.50
N HIS A 165 17.36 17.03 -10.52
CA HIS A 165 17.76 16.28 -9.32
C HIS A 165 16.71 16.38 -8.18
N ALA A 166 15.43 16.26 -8.54
CA ALA A 166 14.33 16.30 -7.58
C ALA A 166 13.44 15.06 -7.68
N ALA A 167 12.77 14.75 -6.58
CA ALA A 167 11.73 13.73 -6.50
C ALA A 167 10.51 14.25 -5.74
N VAL A 168 9.35 13.69 -6.01
CA VAL A 168 8.11 13.96 -5.26
C VAL A 168 7.90 12.84 -4.26
N ILE A 169 7.67 13.17 -2.99
CA ILE A 169 7.18 12.26 -1.97
C ILE A 169 5.68 12.51 -1.84
N TYR A 170 4.88 11.63 -2.41
CA TYR A 170 3.44 11.74 -2.39
C TYR A 170 2.87 10.87 -1.27
N THR A 171 2.23 11.49 -0.31
CA THR A 171 1.59 10.82 0.82
C THR A 171 0.09 10.60 0.56
N ALA A 172 -0.80 11.29 1.22
CA ALA A 172 -2.23 11.21 0.95
C ALA A 172 -2.76 12.62 0.71
N MET A 173 -3.42 12.86 -0.41
CA MET A 173 -4.16 14.10 -0.67
C MET A 173 -5.64 13.72 -0.78
N THR A 174 -6.39 14.05 0.26
CA THR A 174 -7.83 13.79 0.36
C THR A 174 -8.66 15.06 0.34
N ASN A 175 -8.04 16.15 0.74
CA ASN A 175 -8.56 17.50 0.58
C ASN A 175 -7.44 18.38 0.06
N ASP A 176 -7.71 19.19 -0.94
CA ASP A 176 -6.73 20.20 -1.31
C ASP A 176 -6.88 21.47 -0.45
N GLY A 177 -5.89 22.37 -0.52
CA GLY A 177 -5.92 23.61 0.26
C GLY A 177 -7.07 24.56 -0.15
N ALA A 178 -7.78 24.31 -1.24
CA ALA A 178 -8.97 25.03 -1.67
C ALA A 178 -10.27 24.40 -1.16
N GLY A 179 -10.20 23.27 -0.41
CA GLY A 179 -11.36 22.57 0.14
C GLY A 179 -11.99 21.53 -0.80
N MET A 180 -11.37 21.27 -1.95
CA MET A 180 -11.84 20.23 -2.87
C MET A 180 -11.53 18.84 -2.30
N ARG A 181 -12.55 17.98 -2.21
CA ARG A 181 -12.37 16.58 -1.79
C ARG A 181 -11.91 15.73 -2.97
N LEU A 182 -10.90 14.91 -2.74
CA LEU A 182 -10.24 14.10 -3.76
C LEU A 182 -10.13 12.64 -3.33
N LEU A 183 -10.19 11.73 -4.29
CA LEU A 183 -9.66 10.39 -4.10
C LEU A 183 -8.13 10.45 -4.24
N SER A 184 -7.41 10.00 -3.22
CA SER A 184 -5.96 10.20 -3.16
C SER A 184 -5.20 9.58 -4.33
N TYR A 185 -5.68 8.49 -4.93
CA TYR A 185 -5.07 7.90 -6.12
C TYR A 185 -5.34 8.74 -7.39
N GLU A 186 -6.50 9.41 -7.48
CA GLU A 186 -6.79 10.34 -8.59
C GLU A 186 -5.94 11.60 -8.48
N ALA A 187 -5.80 12.16 -7.27
CA ALA A 187 -4.90 13.27 -7.02
C ALA A 187 -3.45 12.90 -7.39
N CYS A 188 -2.99 11.69 -7.04
CA CYS A 188 -1.68 11.17 -7.46
C CYS A 188 -1.53 11.17 -8.99
N ARG A 189 -2.54 10.70 -9.72
CA ARG A 189 -2.55 10.68 -11.18
C ARG A 189 -2.47 12.09 -11.78
N ILE A 190 -3.19 13.05 -11.20
CA ILE A 190 -3.16 14.45 -11.64
C ILE A 190 -1.76 15.04 -11.40
N VAL A 191 -1.15 14.83 -10.22
CA VAL A 191 0.20 15.26 -9.90
C VAL A 191 1.21 14.63 -10.86
N ALA A 192 1.07 13.33 -11.15
CA ALA A 192 1.96 12.60 -12.05
C ALA A 192 1.90 13.11 -13.49
N SER A 193 0.74 13.59 -13.94
CA SER A 193 0.60 14.19 -15.28
C SER A 193 1.28 15.56 -15.40
N ALA A 194 1.54 16.22 -14.27
CA ALA A 194 2.14 17.55 -14.23
C ALA A 194 3.67 17.54 -14.08
N THR A 195 4.29 16.40 -13.78
CA THR A 195 5.74 16.32 -13.56
C THR A 195 6.43 15.23 -14.38
N THR A 196 7.71 15.46 -14.69
CA THR A 196 8.63 14.45 -15.23
C THR A 196 9.55 13.87 -14.16
N ARG A 197 9.31 14.18 -12.89
CA ARG A 197 10.12 13.65 -11.78
C ARG A 197 9.48 12.38 -11.20
N PRO A 198 10.27 11.45 -10.64
CA PRO A 198 9.73 10.27 -10.01
C PRO A 198 8.87 10.64 -8.80
N ILE A 199 7.78 9.90 -8.62
CA ILE A 199 6.86 10.06 -7.50
C ILE A 199 6.97 8.84 -6.60
N VAL A 200 7.52 9.04 -5.41
CA VAL A 200 7.59 8.00 -4.38
C VAL A 200 6.27 7.96 -3.63
N VAL A 201 5.72 6.77 -3.47
CA VAL A 201 4.45 6.50 -2.78
C VAL A 201 4.63 5.38 -1.76
N ASP A 202 3.71 5.23 -0.83
CA ASP A 202 3.79 4.28 0.28
C ASP A 202 2.58 3.35 0.41
N ILE A 203 1.57 3.51 -0.45
CA ILE A 203 0.37 2.68 -0.47
C ILE A 203 0.12 2.16 -1.88
N GLU A 204 -0.27 0.88 -1.96
CA GLU A 204 -0.40 0.09 -3.18
C GLU A 204 -1.33 0.74 -4.24
N ASN A 205 -2.46 1.32 -3.83
CA ASN A 205 -3.44 1.88 -4.77
C ASN A 205 -2.96 3.12 -5.55
N ARG A 206 -1.76 3.62 -5.29
CA ARG A 206 -1.12 4.70 -6.06
C ARG A 206 -0.18 4.18 -7.13
N ILE A 207 0.27 2.93 -7.00
CA ILE A 207 0.96 2.21 -8.07
C ILE A 207 -0.07 1.96 -9.18
N GLY A 208 0.29 2.28 -10.41
CA GLY A 208 -0.66 2.26 -11.53
C GLY A 208 -1.42 3.57 -11.75
N HIS A 209 -1.36 4.51 -10.79
CA HIS A 209 -1.96 5.83 -10.87
C HIS A 209 -0.91 6.97 -10.87
N GLY A 210 0.28 6.68 -11.39
CA GLY A 210 1.36 7.65 -11.54
C GLY A 210 2.46 7.56 -10.49
N GLY A 211 2.26 6.84 -9.39
CA GLY A 211 3.35 6.52 -8.47
C GLY A 211 4.42 5.70 -9.17
N THR A 212 5.69 6.13 -9.08
CA THR A 212 6.84 5.43 -9.67
C THR A 212 7.19 4.18 -8.87
N GLY A 213 7.10 4.28 -7.56
CA GLY A 213 7.39 3.20 -6.62
C GLY A 213 7.61 3.73 -5.22
N GLY A 214 7.98 2.84 -4.30
CA GLY A 214 8.25 3.23 -2.91
C GLY A 214 8.23 2.06 -1.94
N PRO A 215 8.31 2.33 -0.63
CA PRO A 215 8.11 1.34 0.41
C PRO A 215 6.61 1.04 0.57
N ILE A 216 6.10 0.18 -0.30
CA ILE A 216 4.65 -0.04 -0.45
C ILE A 216 4.13 -1.01 0.59
N VAL A 217 3.06 -0.60 1.28
CA VAL A 217 2.29 -1.47 2.17
C VAL A 217 1.48 -2.46 1.34
N GLN A 218 1.72 -3.75 1.59
CA GLN A 218 1.01 -4.88 0.98
C GLN A 218 -0.20 -5.23 1.84
N ASN A 219 -1.39 -4.77 1.45
CA ASN A 219 -2.61 -4.99 2.25
C ASN A 219 -2.97 -6.47 2.41
N ALA A 220 -2.69 -7.30 1.39
CA ALA A 220 -2.91 -8.74 1.46
C ALA A 220 -2.08 -9.38 2.58
N THR A 221 -0.80 -9.00 2.71
CA THR A 221 0.09 -9.53 3.77
C THR A 221 -0.43 -9.18 5.16
N ILE A 222 -0.88 -7.93 5.38
CA ILE A 222 -1.52 -7.56 6.67
C ILE A 222 -2.75 -8.43 6.92
N GLY A 223 -3.58 -8.64 5.91
CA GLY A 223 -4.76 -9.50 6.00
C GLY A 223 -4.40 -10.93 6.39
N GLU A 224 -3.39 -11.53 5.77
CA GLU A 224 -2.90 -12.88 6.06
C GLU A 224 -2.34 -12.99 7.48
N GLU A 225 -1.51 -12.04 7.92
CA GLU A 225 -0.95 -11.99 9.27
C GLU A 225 -2.06 -11.89 10.34
N VAL A 226 -3.05 -11.04 10.12
CA VAL A 226 -4.18 -10.85 11.04
C VAL A 226 -5.10 -12.06 11.04
N ALA A 227 -5.40 -12.63 9.87
CA ALA A 227 -6.18 -13.87 9.77
C ALA A 227 -5.53 -15.02 10.53
N ALA A 228 -4.21 -15.17 10.45
CA ALA A 228 -3.48 -16.18 11.22
C ALA A 228 -3.65 -15.98 12.74
N ILE A 229 -3.62 -14.74 13.25
CA ILE A 229 -3.88 -14.44 14.66
C ILE A 229 -5.32 -14.81 15.02
N VAL A 230 -6.30 -14.39 14.22
CA VAL A 230 -7.72 -14.68 14.46
C VAL A 230 -7.96 -16.19 14.52
N LEU A 231 -7.38 -16.96 13.60
CA LEU A 231 -7.51 -18.42 13.59
C LEU A 231 -6.92 -19.07 14.85
N ARG A 232 -5.79 -18.58 15.38
CA ARG A 232 -5.22 -19.04 16.66
C ARG A 232 -6.20 -18.81 17.80
N ILE A 233 -6.80 -17.63 17.88
CA ILE A 233 -7.80 -17.30 18.92
C ILE A 233 -9.04 -18.18 18.78
N LEU A 234 -9.57 -18.38 17.58
CA LEU A 234 -10.73 -19.25 17.33
C LEU A 234 -10.44 -20.71 17.69
N ASN A 235 -9.17 -21.14 17.63
CA ASN A 235 -8.72 -22.46 18.08
C ASN A 235 -8.46 -22.54 19.59
N GLY A 236 -8.79 -21.51 20.36
CA GLY A 236 -8.75 -21.51 21.83
C GLY A 236 -7.48 -20.89 22.44
N GLU A 237 -6.57 -20.30 21.65
CA GLU A 237 -5.42 -19.57 22.18
C GLU A 237 -5.85 -18.20 22.70
N SER A 238 -5.41 -17.83 23.90
CA SER A 238 -5.72 -16.50 24.44
C SER A 238 -5.00 -15.40 23.66
N ALA A 239 -5.70 -14.31 23.31
CA ALA A 239 -5.07 -13.17 22.66
C ALA A 239 -3.92 -12.56 23.50
N SER A 240 -3.98 -12.65 24.82
CA SER A 240 -2.91 -12.22 25.72
C SER A 240 -1.61 -13.03 25.61
N GLN A 241 -1.66 -14.23 25.04
CA GLN A 241 -0.49 -15.08 24.78
C GLN A 241 0.15 -14.80 23.41
N ILE A 242 -0.51 -13.99 22.57
CA ILE A 242 -0.03 -13.63 21.25
C ILE A 242 0.52 -12.19 21.33
N PRO A 243 1.85 -11.99 21.37
CA PRO A 243 2.40 -10.65 21.48
C PRO A 243 2.09 -9.81 20.26
N PRO A 244 1.74 -8.53 20.43
CA PRO A 244 1.63 -7.61 19.31
C PRO A 244 3.00 -7.44 18.63
N ALA A 245 3.01 -7.28 17.32
CA ALA A 245 4.24 -7.10 16.56
C ALA A 245 4.04 -6.10 15.42
N ALA A 246 5.14 -5.56 14.90
CA ALA A 246 5.11 -4.82 13.64
C ALA A 246 4.77 -5.77 12.49
N THR A 247 4.09 -5.25 11.46
CA THR A 247 3.86 -6.01 10.23
C THR A 247 5.09 -6.00 9.34
N ASP A 248 5.33 -7.13 8.64
CA ASP A 248 6.35 -7.25 7.60
C ASP A 248 5.82 -6.89 6.20
N ALA A 249 4.65 -6.25 6.15
CA ALA A 249 3.93 -5.97 4.92
C ALA A 249 4.51 -4.84 4.07
N VAL A 250 5.61 -4.20 4.46
CA VAL A 250 6.23 -3.11 3.68
C VAL A 250 7.31 -3.65 2.77
N ARG A 251 7.11 -3.48 1.45
CA ARG A 251 8.04 -3.98 0.44
C ARG A 251 8.34 -2.92 -0.63
N PRO A 252 9.60 -2.73 -1.05
CA PRO A 252 9.92 -1.91 -2.21
C PRO A 252 9.18 -2.42 -3.44
N THR A 253 8.32 -1.59 -4.02
CA THR A 253 7.48 -1.97 -5.16
C THR A 253 7.44 -0.84 -6.17
N PHE A 254 7.55 -1.14 -7.47
CA PHE A 254 7.70 -0.15 -8.53
C PHE A 254 6.76 -0.43 -9.71
N ASP A 255 6.32 0.63 -10.39
CA ASP A 255 5.58 0.55 -11.65
C ASP A 255 6.56 0.59 -12.82
N TRP A 256 6.71 -0.52 -13.52
CA TRP A 256 7.60 -0.65 -14.67
C TRP A 256 7.35 0.40 -15.77
N ARG A 257 6.09 0.77 -16.01
CA ARG A 257 5.74 1.78 -17.00
C ARG A 257 6.30 3.15 -16.63
N GLN A 258 6.28 3.49 -15.34
CA GLN A 258 6.85 4.74 -14.83
C GLN A 258 8.37 4.71 -14.86
N LEU A 259 9.01 3.60 -14.49
CA LEU A 259 10.46 3.44 -14.62
C LEU A 259 10.90 3.66 -16.07
N ARG A 260 10.22 3.01 -17.03
CA ARG A 260 10.51 3.21 -18.46
C ARG A 260 10.28 4.65 -18.93
N ARG A 261 9.16 5.26 -18.54
CA ARG A 261 8.84 6.66 -18.89
C ARG A 261 9.93 7.63 -18.44
N LEU A 262 10.51 7.36 -17.28
CA LEU A 262 11.53 8.22 -16.64
C LEU A 262 12.96 7.80 -17.00
N GLY A 263 13.18 6.75 -17.77
CA GLY A 263 14.50 6.24 -18.11
C GLY A 263 15.27 5.66 -16.93
N ILE A 264 14.58 5.21 -15.87
CA ILE A 264 15.21 4.66 -14.67
C ILE A 264 15.50 3.18 -14.86
N SER A 265 16.78 2.79 -14.69
CA SER A 265 17.22 1.40 -14.81
C SER A 265 16.74 0.57 -13.61
N GLU A 266 16.24 -0.64 -13.88
CA GLU A 266 15.89 -1.62 -12.83
C GLU A 266 17.10 -2.05 -11.98
N SER A 267 18.31 -1.92 -12.48
CA SER A 267 19.53 -2.25 -11.75
C SER A 267 19.83 -1.32 -10.57
N LEU A 268 19.17 -0.15 -10.52
CA LEU A 268 19.27 0.79 -9.40
C LEU A 268 18.36 0.39 -8.23
N LEU A 269 17.34 -0.45 -8.47
CA LEU A 269 16.33 -0.76 -7.48
C LEU A 269 16.88 -1.64 -6.35
N PRO A 270 16.37 -1.50 -5.12
CA PRO A 270 16.77 -2.34 -4.00
C PRO A 270 16.56 -3.82 -4.29
N ALA A 271 17.42 -4.67 -3.76
CA ALA A 271 17.28 -6.12 -3.87
C ALA A 271 15.93 -6.59 -3.30
N GLY A 272 15.27 -7.53 -3.98
CA GLY A 272 13.96 -8.03 -3.58
C GLY A 272 12.79 -7.12 -3.91
N SER A 273 12.99 -6.04 -4.68
CA SER A 273 11.90 -5.18 -5.16
C SER A 273 10.89 -5.94 -6.01
N ALA A 274 9.60 -5.66 -5.81
CA ALA A 274 8.55 -6.08 -6.72
C ALA A 274 8.40 -5.08 -7.87
N ILE A 275 8.24 -5.57 -9.10
CA ILE A 275 8.01 -4.72 -10.28
C ILE A 275 6.67 -5.12 -10.88
N LEU A 276 5.71 -4.20 -10.83
CA LEU A 276 4.36 -4.40 -11.34
C LEU A 276 4.20 -3.84 -12.76
N PHE A 277 3.15 -4.27 -13.45
CA PHE A 277 2.76 -3.81 -14.79
C PHE A 277 3.84 -3.96 -15.86
N ARG A 278 4.72 -4.96 -15.70
CA ARG A 278 5.69 -5.29 -16.73
C ARG A 278 4.97 -5.84 -17.95
N GLU A 279 5.15 -5.19 -19.08
CA GLU A 279 4.64 -5.68 -20.35
C GLU A 279 5.37 -6.97 -20.74
N PRO A 280 4.66 -8.02 -21.15
CA PRO A 280 5.33 -9.21 -21.66
C PRO A 280 6.13 -8.85 -22.91
N THR A 281 7.35 -9.37 -23.00
CA THR A 281 8.15 -9.17 -24.21
C THR A 281 7.45 -9.80 -25.41
N SER A 282 7.67 -9.25 -26.63
CA SER A 282 7.11 -9.82 -27.87
C SER A 282 7.42 -11.32 -27.98
N TRP A 283 8.60 -11.76 -27.47
CA TRP A 283 8.95 -13.16 -27.40
C TRP A 283 8.05 -13.95 -26.44
N GLN A 284 7.79 -13.46 -25.23
CA GLN A 284 6.89 -14.12 -24.27
C GLN A 284 5.46 -14.21 -24.78
N GLN A 285 4.99 -13.15 -25.46
CA GLN A 285 3.64 -13.05 -26.00
C GLN A 285 3.42 -13.92 -27.24
N TYR A 286 4.45 -14.00 -28.13
CA TYR A 286 4.31 -14.62 -29.44
C TYR A 286 5.21 -15.86 -29.63
N ARG A 287 5.93 -16.34 -28.61
CA ARG A 287 6.90 -17.43 -28.72
C ARG A 287 6.36 -18.66 -29.48
N TRP A 288 5.15 -19.09 -29.16
CA TRP A 288 4.53 -20.23 -29.84
C TRP A 288 4.20 -19.95 -31.30
N ARG A 289 3.76 -18.75 -31.63
CA ARG A 289 3.49 -18.34 -33.01
C ARG A 289 4.79 -18.24 -33.81
N ILE A 290 5.85 -17.71 -33.22
CA ILE A 290 7.18 -17.62 -33.83
C ILE A 290 7.74 -19.01 -34.06
N LEU A 291 7.65 -19.91 -33.08
CA LEU A 291 8.11 -21.29 -33.20
C LEU A 291 7.32 -22.09 -34.24
N LEU A 292 6.00 -21.92 -34.30
CA LEU A 292 5.14 -22.55 -35.32
C LEU A 292 5.49 -22.04 -36.73
N ALA A 293 5.65 -20.73 -36.89
CA ALA A 293 6.01 -20.14 -38.17
C ALA A 293 7.42 -20.61 -38.62
N GLY A 294 8.39 -20.64 -37.71
CA GLY A 294 9.73 -21.16 -37.97
C GLY A 294 9.75 -22.64 -38.31
N GLY A 295 8.94 -23.44 -37.60
CA GLY A 295 8.78 -24.86 -37.88
C GLY A 295 8.13 -25.13 -39.24
N ALA A 296 7.11 -24.39 -39.61
CA ALA A 296 6.47 -24.46 -40.93
C ALA A 296 7.41 -24.10 -42.07
N LEU A 297 8.18 -23.02 -41.91
CA LEU A 297 9.22 -22.63 -42.89
C LEU A 297 10.33 -23.69 -43.01
N GLY A 298 10.76 -24.26 -41.88
CA GLY A 298 11.76 -25.35 -41.90
C GLY A 298 11.24 -26.59 -42.63
N LEU A 299 10.00 -26.99 -42.38
CA LEU A 299 9.36 -28.12 -43.08
C LEU A 299 9.21 -27.85 -44.56
N GLN A 300 8.79 -26.67 -44.94
CA GLN A 300 8.70 -26.25 -46.35
C GLN A 300 10.04 -26.29 -47.04
N THR A 301 11.09 -25.82 -46.39
CA THR A 301 12.48 -25.87 -46.91
C THR A 301 12.93 -27.29 -47.13
N LEU A 302 12.67 -28.19 -46.14
CA LEU A 302 13.03 -29.62 -46.26
C LEU A 302 12.27 -30.29 -47.40
N LEU A 303 10.99 -30.00 -47.61
CA LEU A 303 10.21 -30.52 -48.71
C LEU A 303 10.75 -30.06 -50.06
N ILE A 304 11.11 -28.78 -50.20
CA ILE A 304 11.71 -28.24 -51.42
C ILE A 304 13.06 -28.96 -51.71
N PHE A 305 13.91 -29.09 -50.70
CA PHE A 305 15.18 -29.81 -50.84
C PHE A 305 14.97 -31.29 -51.23
N GLY A 306 13.99 -31.95 -50.61
CA GLY A 306 13.62 -33.32 -50.93
C GLY A 306 13.17 -33.47 -52.39
N LEU A 307 12.33 -32.57 -52.88
CA LEU A 307 11.88 -32.56 -54.29
C LEU A 307 13.05 -32.32 -55.26
N PHE A 308 13.95 -31.40 -54.97
CA PHE A 308 15.14 -31.16 -55.79
C PHE A 308 16.14 -32.35 -55.79
N TYR A 309 16.24 -33.05 -54.66
CA TYR A 309 17.08 -34.23 -54.54
C TYR A 309 16.53 -35.41 -55.36
N GLU A 310 15.20 -35.59 -55.35
CA GLU A 310 14.52 -36.63 -56.09
C GLU A 310 14.57 -36.36 -57.62
N ASP A 311 14.40 -35.11 -58.04
CA ASP A 311 14.49 -34.68 -59.45
C ASP A 311 15.93 -34.91 -59.99
N ARG A 312 16.99 -34.69 -59.20
CA ARG A 312 18.37 -34.97 -59.60
C ARG A 312 18.71 -36.44 -59.64
N ARG A 313 17.92 -37.31 -59.00
CA ARG A 313 18.11 -38.76 -59.04
C ARG A 313 17.39 -39.43 -60.23
N ARG A 314 16.41 -38.79 -60.81
CA ARG A 314 15.76 -39.20 -62.07
C ARG A 314 16.53 -38.69 -63.27
#